data_6d2308bc72fd5b9a95763c166f397cb1
#
_entry.id   6d2308bc72fd5b9a95763c166f397cb1
#
_cell.length_a   1.000
_cell.length_b   1.000
_cell.length_c   1.000
_cell.angle_alpha   90.00
_cell.angle_beta   90.00
_cell.angle_gamma   90.00
#
_symmetry.space_group_name_H-M   'P 1'
#
loop_
_entity.id
_entity.type
_entity.pdbx_description
1 polymer ?
#
loop_
_entity_poly.entity_id
_entity_poly.type
_entity_poly.pdbx_seq_one_letter_code
_entity_poly.pdbx_strand_id
1 'polypeptide(L)'
;MSSKKQRSKEMTTKANNETPEALSHIKRAHGIYFTSKVLLGWIIKLYFNFRSKVYRPKNKSFILISNHTTMFDPFFEALSFKPYLRFVTSDHLLRMGAWGKFIKFCVNPIPKRRGADSEKTMEMMAESVRNGVSVCIHAEGYCSINGETGFVSPRTGQLV
;
A
#
# COMPACT_ATOMS: atom_id res chain seq x y z
N MET A 1 7.03 -9.31 34.80
CA MET A 1 7.17 -10.11 33.57
C MET A 1 5.86 -10.65 32.99
N SER A 2 4.74 -10.61 33.69
CA SER A 2 3.43 -11.16 33.28
C SER A 2 2.70 -10.32 32.21
N SER A 3 2.75 -9.00 32.28
CA SER A 3 1.96 -8.07 31.43
C SER A 3 2.32 -8.12 29.93
N LYS A 4 3.61 -8.26 29.57
CA LYS A 4 4.04 -8.35 28.16
C LYS A 4 3.57 -9.65 27.46
N LYS A 5 3.52 -10.75 28.20
CA LYS A 5 3.11 -12.07 27.67
C LYS A 5 1.59 -12.14 27.46
N GLN A 6 0.83 -11.44 28.30
CA GLN A 6 -0.63 -11.33 28.19
C GLN A 6 -1.02 -10.45 27.01
N ARG A 7 -0.36 -9.31 26.82
CA ARG A 7 -0.55 -8.41 25.68
C ARG A 7 -0.20 -9.07 24.33
N SER A 8 0.86 -9.90 24.31
CA SER A 8 1.24 -10.69 23.12
C SER A 8 0.18 -11.76 22.78
N LYS A 9 -0.40 -12.43 23.78
CA LYS A 9 -1.48 -13.41 23.57
C LYS A 9 -2.77 -12.75 23.09
N GLU A 10 -3.16 -11.61 23.64
CA GLU A 10 -4.33 -10.85 23.20
C GLU A 10 -4.18 -10.32 21.76
N MET A 11 -2.96 -9.88 21.37
CA MET A 11 -2.67 -9.50 19.99
C MET A 11 -2.76 -10.69 19.03
N THR A 12 -2.30 -11.88 19.43
CA THR A 12 -2.36 -13.09 18.61
C THR A 12 -3.80 -13.60 18.46
N THR A 13 -4.62 -13.47 19.49
CA THR A 13 -6.04 -13.89 19.43
C THR A 13 -6.90 -12.95 18.58
N LYS A 14 -6.60 -11.63 18.58
CA LYS A 14 -7.27 -10.66 17.69
C LYS A 14 -6.92 -10.86 16.21
N ALA A 15 -5.73 -11.35 15.91
CA ALA A 15 -5.29 -11.60 14.52
C ALA A 15 -6.01 -12.77 13.83
N ASN A 16 -6.67 -13.65 14.62
CA ASN A 16 -7.35 -14.84 14.08
C ASN A 16 -8.87 -14.64 13.90
N ASN A 17 -9.43 -13.49 14.25
CA ASN A 17 -10.86 -13.20 14.09
C ASN A 17 -11.12 -12.25 12.92
N GLU A 18 -10.61 -12.58 11.72
CA GLU A 18 -11.10 -11.94 10.50
C GLU A 18 -12.54 -12.37 10.28
N THR A 19 -13.47 -11.41 10.30
CA THR A 19 -14.84 -11.69 9.90
C THR A 19 -14.83 -12.15 8.43
N PRO A 20 -15.66 -13.13 8.04
CA PRO A 20 -15.77 -13.62 6.65
C PRO A 20 -15.94 -12.49 5.63
N GLU A 21 -16.51 -11.38 6.07
CA GLU A 21 -16.74 -10.17 5.31
C GLU A 21 -15.45 -9.43 4.96
N ALA A 22 -14.52 -9.26 5.91
CA ALA A 22 -13.21 -8.65 5.68
C ALA A 22 -12.37 -9.45 4.67
N LEU A 23 -12.39 -10.79 4.79
CA LEU A 23 -11.71 -11.69 3.85
C LEU A 23 -12.30 -11.62 2.44
N SER A 24 -13.62 -11.50 2.32
CA SER A 24 -14.30 -11.36 1.02
C SER A 24 -13.90 -10.05 0.31
N HIS A 25 -13.82 -8.94 1.05
CA HIS A 25 -13.37 -7.66 0.54
C HIS A 25 -11.93 -7.68 0.06
N ILE A 26 -11.03 -8.35 0.79
CA ILE A 26 -9.63 -8.51 0.39
C ILE A 26 -9.52 -9.33 -0.90
N LYS A 27 -10.22 -10.46 -1.00
CA LYS A 27 -10.21 -11.31 -2.20
C LYS A 27 -10.76 -10.57 -3.43
N ARG A 28 -11.84 -9.80 -3.26
CA ARG A 28 -12.42 -8.98 -4.33
C ARG A 28 -11.44 -7.89 -4.78
N ALA A 29 -10.80 -7.20 -3.84
CA ALA A 29 -9.79 -6.18 -4.14
C ALA A 29 -8.60 -6.77 -4.90
N HIS A 30 -8.15 -7.97 -4.56
CA HIS A 30 -7.11 -8.70 -5.30
C HIS A 30 -7.51 -8.95 -6.76
N GLY A 31 -8.72 -9.46 -7.00
CA GLY A 31 -9.19 -9.75 -8.36
C GLY A 31 -9.24 -8.49 -9.22
N ILE A 32 -9.82 -7.41 -8.69
CA ILE A 32 -9.91 -6.11 -9.39
C ILE A 32 -8.52 -5.54 -9.66
N TYR A 33 -7.63 -5.57 -8.67
CA TYR A 33 -6.25 -5.10 -8.82
C TYR A 33 -5.51 -5.84 -9.95
N PHE A 34 -5.56 -7.17 -9.97
CA PHE A 34 -4.88 -7.94 -11.01
C PHE A 34 -5.47 -7.71 -12.39
N THR A 35 -6.79 -7.59 -12.51
CA THR A 35 -7.45 -7.26 -13.77
C THR A 35 -7.03 -5.87 -14.26
N SER A 36 -7.08 -4.87 -13.37
CA SER A 36 -6.62 -3.50 -13.68
C SER A 36 -5.14 -3.47 -14.05
N LYS A 37 -4.30 -4.22 -13.34
CA LYS A 37 -2.87 -4.36 -13.60
C LYS A 37 -2.58 -4.93 -14.99
N VAL A 38 -3.34 -5.92 -15.43
CA VAL A 38 -3.19 -6.48 -16.79
C VAL A 38 -3.61 -5.48 -17.83
N LEU A 39 -4.81 -4.90 -17.71
CA LEU A 39 -5.37 -3.97 -18.70
C LEU A 39 -4.55 -2.67 -18.80
N LEU A 40 -4.34 -1.99 -17.67
CA LEU A 40 -3.60 -0.72 -17.65
C LEU A 40 -2.09 -0.95 -17.80
N GLY A 41 -1.58 -2.06 -17.29
CA GLY A 41 -0.16 -2.39 -17.35
C GLY A 41 0.36 -2.57 -18.77
N TRP A 42 -0.47 -3.11 -19.67
CA TRP A 42 -0.13 -3.23 -21.08
C TRP A 42 0.02 -1.84 -21.73
N ILE A 43 -0.95 -0.94 -21.47
CA ILE A 43 -0.93 0.44 -21.97
C ILE A 43 0.30 1.18 -21.46
N ILE A 44 0.58 1.09 -20.17
CA ILE A 44 1.73 1.76 -19.52
C ILE A 44 3.06 1.23 -20.09
N LYS A 45 3.18 -0.08 -20.24
CA LYS A 45 4.39 -0.68 -20.83
C LYS A 45 4.66 -0.19 -22.25
N LEU A 46 3.63 -0.07 -23.07
CA LEU A 46 3.76 0.44 -24.44
C LEU A 46 4.07 1.93 -24.45
N TYR A 47 3.32 2.74 -23.71
CA TYR A 47 3.46 4.19 -23.73
C TYR A 47 4.81 4.66 -23.18
N PHE A 48 5.27 4.06 -22.06
CA PHE A 48 6.54 4.42 -21.42
C PHE A 48 7.71 3.55 -21.86
N ASN A 49 7.53 2.60 -22.80
CA ASN A 49 8.52 1.56 -23.10
C ASN A 49 9.09 0.90 -21.82
N PHE A 50 8.21 0.71 -20.83
CA PHE A 50 8.59 0.26 -19.50
C PHE A 50 8.92 -1.23 -19.49
N ARG A 51 10.15 -1.55 -19.09
CA ARG A 51 10.65 -2.92 -18.94
C ARG A 51 11.16 -3.12 -17.51
N SER A 52 10.61 -4.08 -16.80
CA SER A 52 11.10 -4.46 -15.47
C SER A 52 11.08 -5.98 -15.29
N LYS A 53 12.01 -6.48 -14.47
CA LYS A 53 11.92 -7.85 -13.96
C LYS A 53 10.88 -7.85 -12.84
N VAL A 54 9.88 -8.75 -12.94
CA VAL A 54 8.85 -8.86 -11.92
C VAL A 54 9.46 -9.51 -10.66
N TYR A 55 9.54 -8.74 -9.59
CA TYR A 55 10.04 -9.21 -8.31
C TYR A 55 9.01 -10.09 -7.59
N ARG A 56 9.48 -11.22 -7.06
CA ARG A 56 8.67 -12.21 -6.32
C ARG A 56 9.28 -12.35 -4.93
N PRO A 57 8.82 -11.56 -3.94
CA PRO A 57 9.35 -11.65 -2.59
C PRO A 57 9.07 -13.03 -1.99
N LYS A 58 9.99 -13.50 -1.14
CA LYS A 58 9.86 -14.77 -0.41
C LYS A 58 8.84 -14.65 0.73
N ASN A 59 8.71 -13.47 1.32
CA ASN A 59 7.79 -13.20 2.41
C ASN A 59 6.35 -13.08 1.89
N LYS A 60 5.39 -13.47 2.72
CA LYS A 60 3.95 -13.38 2.40
C LYS A 60 3.51 -11.92 2.24
N SER A 61 4.01 -11.01 3.08
CA SER A 61 3.73 -9.59 3.06
C SER A 61 4.97 -8.79 3.45
N PHE A 62 5.05 -7.54 3.01
CA PHE A 62 6.15 -6.63 3.27
C PHE A 62 5.68 -5.17 3.14
N ILE A 63 6.48 -4.25 3.67
CA ILE A 63 6.34 -2.83 3.42
C ILE A 63 7.38 -2.43 2.38
N LEU A 64 6.91 -1.90 1.25
CA LEU A 64 7.75 -1.29 0.23
C LEU A 64 7.84 0.20 0.52
N ILE A 65 9.06 0.68 0.72
CA ILE A 65 9.36 2.10 0.86
C ILE A 65 10.07 2.53 -0.41
N SER A 66 9.53 3.51 -1.10
CA SER A 66 10.12 4.05 -2.31
C SER A 66 10.12 5.58 -2.31
N ASN A 67 10.97 6.17 -3.14
CA ASN A 67 10.91 7.58 -3.49
C ASN A 67 9.72 7.84 -4.43
N HIS A 68 9.35 9.12 -4.60
CA HIS A 68 8.22 9.51 -5.43
C HIS A 68 8.65 10.60 -6.41
N THR A 69 8.89 10.22 -7.64
CA THR A 69 9.38 11.13 -8.68
C THR A 69 8.32 11.51 -9.69
N THR A 70 7.34 10.63 -9.91
CA THR A 70 6.27 10.86 -10.86
C THR A 70 4.91 10.37 -10.35
N MET A 71 3.83 10.90 -10.89
CA MET A 71 2.47 10.40 -10.61
C MET A 71 2.25 8.95 -11.08
N PHE A 72 3.16 8.43 -11.92
CA PHE A 72 3.08 7.08 -12.48
C PHE A 72 3.82 6.02 -11.66
N ASP A 73 4.62 6.42 -10.66
CA ASP A 73 5.39 5.50 -9.82
C ASP A 73 4.54 4.35 -9.25
N PRO A 74 3.32 4.57 -8.72
CA PRO A 74 2.48 3.48 -8.22
C PRO A 74 2.16 2.43 -9.28
N PHE A 75 2.07 2.82 -10.55
CA PHE A 75 1.83 1.88 -11.64
C PHE A 75 3.10 1.08 -11.98
N PHE A 76 4.26 1.74 -12.00
CA PHE A 76 5.55 1.08 -12.22
C PHE A 76 5.86 0.09 -11.11
N GLU A 77 5.60 0.45 -9.87
CA GLU A 77 5.74 -0.43 -8.71
C GLU A 77 4.76 -1.60 -8.78
N ALA A 78 3.48 -1.32 -9.08
CA ALA A 78 2.50 -2.38 -9.27
C ALA A 78 2.92 -3.38 -10.36
N LEU A 79 3.54 -2.92 -11.45
CA LEU A 79 4.01 -3.77 -12.54
C LEU A 79 5.30 -4.53 -12.19
N SER A 80 6.14 -3.95 -11.32
CA SER A 80 7.44 -4.52 -10.92
C SER A 80 7.33 -5.58 -9.81
N PHE A 81 6.23 -5.62 -9.06
CA PHE A 81 6.01 -6.59 -8.00
C PHE A 81 4.88 -7.56 -8.33
N LYS A 82 5.09 -8.87 -8.09
CA LYS A 82 4.04 -9.87 -8.33
C LYS A 82 2.86 -9.74 -7.36
N PRO A 83 3.07 -9.60 -6.03
CA PRO A 83 1.95 -9.58 -5.08
C PRO A 83 1.10 -8.31 -5.21
N TYR A 84 -0.07 -8.36 -4.62
CA TYR A 84 -0.93 -7.21 -4.45
C TYR A 84 -0.25 -6.18 -3.53
N LEU A 85 -0.15 -4.94 -4.02
CA LEU A 85 0.36 -3.79 -3.26
C LEU A 85 -0.80 -2.85 -2.93
N ARG A 86 -0.96 -2.56 -1.66
CA ARG A 86 -1.89 -1.56 -1.17
C ARG A 86 -1.13 -0.25 -0.96
N PHE A 87 -1.47 0.79 -1.72
CA PHE A 87 -0.75 2.05 -1.72
C PHE A 87 -1.26 3.00 -0.64
N VAL A 88 -0.34 3.70 0.03
CA VAL A 88 -0.69 4.83 0.89
C VAL A 88 -0.85 6.08 0.01
N THR A 89 -2.08 6.59 -0.04
CA THR A 89 -2.48 7.63 -0.99
C THR A 89 -3.03 8.85 -0.27
N SER A 90 -2.73 10.05 -0.80
CA SER A 90 -3.25 11.31 -0.24
C SER A 90 -4.78 11.30 -0.21
N ASP A 91 -5.34 11.72 0.93
CA ASP A 91 -6.79 11.86 1.11
C ASP A 91 -7.40 12.85 0.09
N HIS A 92 -6.64 13.87 -0.32
CA HIS A 92 -7.05 14.79 -1.37
C HIS A 92 -7.33 14.07 -2.70
N LEU A 93 -6.41 13.20 -3.14
CA LEU A 93 -6.58 12.42 -4.38
C LEU A 93 -7.81 11.50 -4.32
N LEU A 94 -8.07 10.93 -3.15
CA LEU A 94 -9.22 10.05 -2.93
C LEU A 94 -10.57 10.78 -2.93
N ARG A 95 -10.57 12.11 -2.79
CA ARG A 95 -11.76 12.95 -2.84
C ARG A 95 -12.02 13.58 -4.22
N MET A 96 -11.13 13.34 -5.20
CA MET A 96 -11.26 13.86 -6.57
C MET A 96 -12.37 13.15 -7.37
N GLY A 97 -13.62 13.35 -7.00
CA GLY A 97 -14.80 12.90 -7.76
C GLY A 97 -14.72 11.48 -8.33
N ALA A 98 -14.95 11.33 -9.63
CA ALA A 98 -14.91 10.04 -10.32
C ALA A 98 -13.54 9.37 -10.29
N TRP A 99 -12.46 10.14 -10.38
CA TRP A 99 -11.08 9.64 -10.34
C TRP A 99 -10.73 9.02 -8.99
N GLY A 100 -11.09 9.67 -7.89
CA GLY A 100 -10.90 9.11 -6.56
C GLY A 100 -11.71 7.83 -6.33
N LYS A 101 -12.94 7.74 -6.87
CA LYS A 101 -13.74 6.52 -6.84
C LYS A 101 -13.09 5.39 -7.63
N PHE A 102 -12.55 5.69 -8.81
CA PHE A 102 -11.83 4.73 -9.65
C PHE A 102 -10.59 4.18 -8.93
N ILE A 103 -9.77 5.04 -8.32
CA ILE A 103 -8.58 4.61 -7.56
C ILE A 103 -8.99 3.71 -6.38
N LYS A 104 -10.01 4.11 -5.61
CA LYS A 104 -10.53 3.29 -4.50
C LYS A 104 -10.99 1.91 -4.98
N PHE A 105 -11.66 1.87 -6.12
CA PHE A 105 -12.14 0.62 -6.70
C PHE A 105 -11.00 -0.29 -7.17
N CYS A 106 -9.98 0.27 -7.86
CA CYS A 106 -8.89 -0.52 -8.46
C CYS A 106 -7.87 -1.01 -7.44
N VAL A 107 -7.49 -0.19 -6.45
CA VAL A 107 -6.32 -0.49 -5.59
C VAL A 107 -6.63 -0.49 -4.10
N ASN A 108 -7.86 -0.16 -3.68
CA ASN A 108 -8.26 -0.09 -2.27
C ASN A 108 -7.18 0.56 -1.38
N PRO A 109 -6.81 1.83 -1.62
CA PRO A 109 -5.66 2.47 -1.01
C PRO A 109 -5.87 2.75 0.47
N ILE A 110 -4.77 2.94 1.20
CA ILE A 110 -4.77 3.44 2.57
C ILE A 110 -4.74 4.97 2.51
N PRO A 111 -5.73 5.68 3.06
CA PRO A 111 -5.73 7.14 3.05
C PRO A 111 -4.61 7.67 3.96
N LYS A 112 -3.75 8.53 3.40
CA LYS A 112 -2.74 9.25 4.17
C LYS A 112 -3.39 10.41 4.90
N ARG A 113 -3.45 10.32 6.22
CA ARG A 113 -3.95 11.35 7.10
C ARG A 113 -2.80 12.17 7.68
N ARG A 114 -3.07 13.43 7.99
CA ARG A 114 -2.08 14.35 8.57
C ARG A 114 -2.38 14.62 10.05
N GLY A 115 -1.36 15.03 10.79
CA GLY A 115 -1.50 15.39 12.21
C GLY A 115 -1.80 14.19 13.11
N ALA A 116 -2.71 14.36 14.05
CA ALA A 116 -3.12 13.35 15.03
C ALA A 116 -3.66 12.06 14.37
N ASP A 117 -4.25 12.17 13.19
CA ASP A 117 -4.78 11.03 12.46
C ASP A 117 -3.70 10.20 11.73
N SER A 118 -2.43 10.60 11.78
CA SER A 118 -1.34 9.84 11.15
C SER A 118 -1.18 8.44 11.77
N GLU A 119 -1.49 8.26 13.04
CA GLU A 119 -1.47 6.96 13.72
C GLU A 119 -2.44 5.98 13.11
N LYS A 120 -3.64 6.43 12.72
CA LYS A 120 -4.61 5.57 12.02
C LYS A 120 -4.08 5.05 10.69
N THR A 121 -3.32 5.88 9.96
CA THR A 121 -2.68 5.44 8.71
C THR A 121 -1.66 4.34 8.99
N MET A 122 -0.83 4.51 10.04
CA MET A 122 0.16 3.52 10.44
C MET A 122 -0.50 2.22 10.92
N GLU A 123 -1.57 2.32 11.71
CA GLU A 123 -2.34 1.16 12.16
C GLU A 123 -2.93 0.37 10.99
N MET A 124 -3.54 1.05 10.00
CA MET A 124 -4.07 0.43 8.77
C MET A 124 -2.96 -0.24 7.93
N MET A 125 -1.74 0.33 7.91
CA MET A 125 -0.60 -0.28 7.23
C MET A 125 -0.18 -1.56 7.96
N ALA A 126 0.01 -1.49 9.28
CA ALA A 126 0.40 -2.62 10.10
C ALA A 126 -0.64 -3.76 10.04
N GLU A 127 -1.93 -3.41 10.09
CA GLU A 127 -3.03 -4.36 9.94
C GLU A 127 -2.99 -5.05 8.57
N SER A 128 -2.80 -4.27 7.49
CA SER A 128 -2.68 -4.83 6.13
C SER A 128 -1.58 -5.88 6.04
N VAL A 129 -0.40 -5.57 6.60
CA VAL A 129 0.75 -6.49 6.59
C VAL A 129 0.50 -7.73 7.44
N ARG A 130 -0.13 -7.59 8.61
CA ARG A 130 -0.54 -8.75 9.45
C ARG A 130 -1.50 -9.67 8.71
N ASN A 131 -2.39 -9.09 7.90
CA ASN A 131 -3.36 -9.81 7.08
C ASN A 131 -2.77 -10.32 5.74
N GLY A 132 -1.44 -10.33 5.62
CA GLY A 132 -0.75 -10.89 4.45
C GLY A 132 -0.81 -9.99 3.21
N VAL A 133 -1.20 -8.73 3.33
CA VAL A 133 -1.26 -7.74 2.24
C VAL A 133 -0.05 -6.84 2.30
N SER A 134 0.71 -6.78 1.21
CA SER A 134 1.85 -5.87 1.12
C SER A 134 1.41 -4.43 0.95
N VAL A 135 2.17 -3.51 1.55
CA VAL A 135 1.88 -2.07 1.52
C VAL A 135 3.02 -1.34 0.84
N CYS A 136 2.68 -0.36 0.01
CA CYS A 136 3.64 0.58 -0.58
C CYS A 136 3.42 1.97 -0.03
N ILE A 137 4.51 2.60 0.44
CA ILE A 137 4.52 3.98 0.91
C ILE A 137 5.64 4.77 0.24
N HIS A 138 5.29 5.94 -0.26
CA HIS A 138 6.27 6.94 -0.68
C HIS A 138 6.65 7.78 0.55
N ALA A 139 7.86 7.55 1.06
CA ALA A 139 8.30 8.08 2.36
C ALA A 139 8.34 9.61 2.41
N GLU A 140 8.61 10.25 1.28
CA GLU A 140 8.66 11.71 1.11
C GLU A 140 7.28 12.36 1.23
N GLY A 141 6.23 11.64 0.83
CA GLY A 141 4.85 12.10 0.90
C GLY A 141 4.44 13.15 -0.13
N TYR A 142 5.32 13.47 -1.07
CA TYR A 142 5.10 14.34 -2.23
C TYR A 142 5.99 13.87 -3.40
N CYS A 143 5.67 14.30 -4.62
CA CYS A 143 6.52 14.02 -5.77
C CYS A 143 7.74 14.96 -5.77
N SER A 144 8.93 14.42 -5.89
CA SER A 144 10.16 15.18 -6.07
C SER A 144 10.23 15.74 -7.49
N ILE A 145 10.42 17.05 -7.64
CA ILE A 145 10.49 17.72 -8.96
C ILE A 145 11.87 17.52 -9.61
N ASN A 146 12.91 17.42 -8.79
CA ASN A 146 14.31 17.33 -9.25
C ASN A 146 14.87 15.90 -9.23
N GLY A 147 14.07 14.89 -8.86
CA GLY A 147 14.49 13.50 -8.76
C GLY A 147 15.33 13.17 -7.53
N GLU A 148 15.62 14.15 -6.67
CA GLU A 148 16.35 13.93 -5.42
C GLU A 148 15.38 13.45 -4.34
N THR A 149 15.87 12.60 -3.45
CA THR A 149 15.08 12.16 -2.30
C THR A 149 14.88 13.31 -1.32
N GLY A 150 13.63 13.65 -1.07
CA GLY A 150 13.27 14.72 -0.14
C GLY A 150 13.30 14.27 1.32
N PHE A 151 12.72 15.10 2.19
CA PHE A 151 12.65 14.81 3.62
C PHE A 151 11.78 13.58 3.89
N VAL A 152 12.40 12.56 4.50
CA VAL A 152 11.71 11.37 4.98
C VAL A 152 11.39 11.54 6.47
N SER A 153 10.12 11.42 6.82
CA SER A 153 9.71 11.54 8.21
C SER A 153 10.33 10.45 9.09
N PRO A 154 10.91 10.80 10.27
CA PRO A 154 11.41 9.81 11.23
C PRO A 154 10.37 8.77 11.64
N ARG A 155 9.08 9.10 11.57
CA ARG A 155 7.98 8.17 11.84
C ARG A 155 7.93 7.01 10.85
N THR A 156 8.47 7.16 9.65
CA THR A 156 8.54 6.07 8.66
C THR A 156 9.42 4.93 9.19
N GLY A 157 10.46 5.22 9.96
CA GLY A 157 11.29 4.22 10.62
C GLY A 157 10.61 3.45 11.77
N GLN A 158 9.46 3.92 12.26
CA GLN A 158 8.69 3.20 13.30
C GLN A 158 7.81 2.08 12.72
N LEU A 159 7.76 1.96 11.38
CA LEU A 159 7.01 0.91 10.66
C LEU A 159 7.82 -0.39 10.50
N VAL A 160 9.11 -0.36 10.79
CA VAL A 160 10.04 -1.48 10.70
C VAL A 160 10.33 -2.02 12.08
#